data_dd36e3e833d17b9b97fb030647251169
#
_entry.id   dd36e3e833d17b9b97fb030647251169
#
_cell.length_a   1.000
_cell.length_b   1.000
_cell.length_c   1.000
_cell.angle_alpha   90.00
_cell.angle_beta   90.00
_cell.angle_gamma   90.00
#
_symmetry.space_group_name_H-M   'P 1'
#
loop_
_entity.id
_entity.type
_entity.pdbx_description
1 polymer ?
#
loop_
_entity_poly.entity_id
_entity_poly.type
_entity_poly.pdbx_seq_one_letter_code
_entity_poly.pdbx_strand_id
1 'polypeptide(L)'
;MCGIAGRILTEPGLVGADLVKLMHAQRHRGADSTGFALYGKPLESGYIVRAMTAQRQNLSADLEFFLDLLREHGSDFLSDPTHDEADSDHVSVRMEIREPTSLTDWVHQIDEYSDRIEVQSVGRALEIVKDLGGAAEVAEKHNVRDFIGS
;
A
#
# COMPACT_ATOMS: atom_id res chain seq x y z
N MET A 1 -17.77 -10.85 -11.53
CA MET A 1 -18.69 -10.11 -10.63
C MET A 1 -17.88 -9.67 -9.41
N CYS A 2 -17.85 -8.36 -9.09
CA CYS A 2 -17.06 -7.84 -7.97
C CYS A 2 -17.86 -7.88 -6.65
N GLY A 3 -17.20 -8.10 -5.53
CA GLY A 3 -17.76 -8.00 -4.19
C GLY A 3 -17.08 -6.85 -3.43
N ILE A 4 -17.86 -6.13 -2.64
CA ILE A 4 -17.37 -5.05 -1.76
C ILE A 4 -17.86 -5.33 -0.35
N ALA A 5 -16.99 -5.21 0.63
CA ALA A 5 -17.30 -5.27 2.05
C ALA A 5 -16.53 -4.19 2.79
N GLY A 6 -17.09 -3.71 3.90
CA GLY A 6 -16.47 -2.70 4.74
C GLY A 6 -16.75 -2.91 6.20
N ARG A 7 -15.87 -2.43 7.06
CA ARG A 7 -16.02 -2.41 8.52
C ARG A 7 -15.55 -1.06 9.04
N ILE A 8 -16.36 -0.42 9.85
CA ILE A 8 -16.03 0.82 10.56
C ILE A 8 -16.16 0.53 12.05
N LEU A 9 -15.14 0.92 12.82
CA LEU A 9 -15.12 0.83 14.27
C LEU A 9 -15.24 2.22 14.87
N THR A 10 -15.92 2.34 16.01
CA THR A 10 -16.00 3.60 16.79
C THR A 10 -14.71 3.89 17.54
N GLU A 11 -13.96 2.85 17.87
CA GLU A 11 -12.65 2.93 18.51
C GLU A 11 -11.66 2.10 17.70
N PRO A 12 -10.37 2.49 17.63
CA PRO A 12 -9.35 1.73 16.92
C PRO A 12 -9.25 0.29 17.43
N GLY A 13 -9.21 -0.67 16.50
CA GLY A 13 -9.12 -2.09 16.82
C GLY A 13 -8.58 -2.91 15.65
N LEU A 14 -8.54 -4.22 15.79
CA LEU A 14 -8.08 -5.17 14.75
C LEU A 14 -9.08 -5.26 13.58
N VAL A 15 -9.31 -4.14 12.92
CA VAL A 15 -10.29 -4.03 11.81
C VAL A 15 -9.89 -4.91 10.62
N GLY A 16 -8.61 -5.13 10.40
CA GLY A 16 -8.10 -5.95 9.31
C GLY A 16 -8.56 -7.40 9.39
N ALA A 17 -8.55 -8.00 10.58
CA ALA A 17 -9.01 -9.37 10.79
C ALA A 17 -10.50 -9.54 10.44
N ASP A 18 -11.34 -8.57 10.81
CA ASP A 18 -12.77 -8.60 10.49
C ASP A 18 -13.00 -8.39 8.98
N LEU A 19 -12.27 -7.47 8.37
CA LEU A 19 -12.36 -7.19 6.94
C LEU A 19 -12.00 -8.42 6.10
N VAL A 20 -10.94 -9.15 6.47
CA VAL A 20 -10.55 -10.39 5.78
C VAL A 20 -11.64 -11.46 5.88
N LYS A 21 -12.31 -11.60 7.02
CA LYS A 21 -13.44 -12.53 7.17
C LYS A 21 -14.63 -12.15 6.27
N LEU A 22 -14.96 -10.86 6.21
CA LEU A 22 -16.03 -10.34 5.36
C LEU A 22 -15.72 -10.57 3.87
N MET A 23 -14.50 -10.28 3.44
CA MET A 23 -14.05 -10.51 2.07
C MET A 23 -14.01 -11.99 1.72
N HIS A 24 -13.55 -12.84 2.64
CA HIS A 24 -13.56 -14.29 2.43
C HIS A 24 -14.99 -14.86 2.27
N ALA A 25 -15.98 -14.32 2.97
CA ALA A 25 -17.38 -14.71 2.80
C ALA A 25 -17.91 -14.43 1.38
N GLN A 26 -17.28 -13.49 0.66
CA GLN A 26 -17.62 -13.13 -0.73
C GLN A 26 -16.74 -13.79 -1.79
N ARG A 27 -15.85 -14.74 -1.43
CA ARG A 27 -14.88 -15.38 -2.32
C ARG A 27 -15.47 -15.97 -3.61
N HIS A 28 -16.76 -16.33 -3.59
CA HIS A 28 -17.46 -16.86 -4.76
C HIS A 28 -17.79 -15.81 -5.82
N ARG A 29 -17.56 -14.51 -5.53
CA ARG A 29 -17.86 -13.40 -6.44
C ARG A 29 -16.67 -12.95 -7.30
N GLY A 30 -15.48 -13.47 -7.07
CA GLY A 30 -14.27 -13.20 -7.84
C GLY A 30 -13.04 -13.44 -6.97
N ALA A 31 -12.04 -14.09 -7.54
CA ALA A 31 -10.79 -14.45 -6.88
C ALA A 31 -9.55 -13.98 -7.67
N ASP A 32 -9.75 -13.20 -8.74
CA ASP A 32 -8.67 -12.82 -9.66
C ASP A 32 -7.74 -11.76 -9.04
N SER A 33 -8.31 -10.83 -8.29
CA SER A 33 -7.57 -9.81 -7.55
C SER A 33 -8.36 -9.30 -6.35
N THR A 34 -7.64 -8.85 -5.33
CA THR A 34 -8.22 -8.29 -4.10
C THR A 34 -7.52 -6.99 -3.75
N GLY A 35 -8.30 -5.99 -3.33
CA GLY A 35 -7.80 -4.75 -2.76
C GLY A 35 -8.38 -4.49 -1.38
N PHE A 36 -7.56 -3.93 -0.50
CA PHE A 36 -7.96 -3.46 0.83
C PHE A 36 -7.64 -1.97 0.95
N ALA A 37 -8.62 -1.17 1.36
CA ALA A 37 -8.43 0.21 1.79
C ALA A 37 -8.50 0.25 3.32
N LEU A 38 -7.40 0.62 3.95
CA LEU A 38 -7.17 0.52 5.39
C LEU A 38 -6.96 1.93 5.97
N TYR A 39 -7.75 2.29 6.97
CA TYR A 39 -7.63 3.57 7.67
C TYR A 39 -7.01 3.35 9.04
N GLY A 40 -5.75 3.75 9.19
CA GLY A 40 -4.98 3.67 10.42
C GLY A 40 -4.92 5.00 11.17
N LYS A 41 -4.02 5.07 12.14
CA LYS A 41 -3.71 6.32 12.83
C LYS A 41 -3.05 7.29 11.86
N PRO A 42 -3.56 8.53 11.72
CA PRO A 42 -2.92 9.53 10.87
C PRO A 42 -1.49 9.84 11.31
N LEU A 43 -0.58 10.01 10.35
CA LEU A 43 0.73 10.60 10.62
C LEU A 43 0.56 12.07 11.03
N GLU A 44 1.38 12.54 11.97
CA GLU A 44 1.41 13.96 12.37
C GLU A 44 1.91 14.84 11.22
N SER A 45 2.86 14.35 10.42
CA SER A 45 3.39 15.02 9.23
C SER A 45 3.78 13.99 8.17
N GLY A 46 3.82 14.43 6.91
CA GLY A 46 4.17 13.58 5.78
C GLY A 46 3.05 12.65 5.34
N TYR A 47 3.41 11.64 4.57
CA TYR A 47 2.48 10.68 3.97
C TYR A 47 2.98 9.26 4.07
N ILE A 48 2.04 8.32 4.16
CA ILE A 48 2.26 6.90 3.94
C ILE A 48 2.06 6.65 2.45
N VAL A 49 3.03 6.03 1.81
CA VAL A 49 2.97 5.61 0.42
C VAL A 49 2.96 4.09 0.36
N ARG A 50 2.00 3.54 -0.36
CA ARG A 50 2.02 2.14 -0.79
C ARG A 50 2.35 2.08 -2.27
N ALA A 51 3.31 1.25 -2.62
CA ALA A 51 3.74 1.06 -3.99
C ALA A 51 4.00 -0.43 -4.28
N MET A 52 4.03 -0.77 -5.55
CA MET A 52 4.37 -2.10 -6.05
C MET A 52 5.54 -1.96 -7.02
N THR A 53 6.63 -2.69 -6.80
CA THR A 53 7.72 -2.76 -7.78
C THR A 53 7.51 -3.92 -8.75
N ALA A 54 7.98 -3.76 -9.98
CA ALA A 54 7.77 -4.77 -11.03
C ALA A 54 8.63 -6.03 -10.83
N GLN A 55 9.83 -5.88 -10.26
CA GLN A 55 10.78 -6.97 -10.15
C GLN A 55 11.55 -6.94 -8.83
N ARG A 56 11.47 -8.01 -8.06
CA ARG A 56 12.16 -8.16 -6.76
C ARG A 56 13.67 -7.95 -6.84
N GLN A 57 14.30 -8.44 -7.88
CA GLN A 57 15.75 -8.31 -8.08
C GLN A 57 16.21 -6.85 -8.22
N ASN A 58 15.31 -5.95 -8.62
CA ASN A 58 15.58 -4.53 -8.82
C ASN A 58 15.16 -3.65 -7.61
N LEU A 59 14.63 -4.24 -6.54
CA LEU A 59 14.02 -3.51 -5.42
C LEU A 59 14.92 -2.39 -4.89
N SER A 60 16.21 -2.66 -4.64
CA SER A 60 17.13 -1.64 -4.12
C SER A 60 17.30 -0.48 -5.09
N ALA A 61 17.49 -0.78 -6.38
CA ALA A 61 17.64 0.24 -7.41
C ALA A 61 16.35 1.04 -7.65
N ASP A 62 15.19 0.39 -7.47
CA ASP A 62 13.89 1.04 -7.58
C ASP A 62 13.61 1.97 -6.40
N LEU A 63 14.01 1.56 -5.20
CA LEU A 63 13.90 2.41 -4.00
C LEU A 63 14.87 3.61 -4.05
N GLU A 64 16.09 3.43 -4.53
CA GLU A 64 17.03 4.55 -4.75
C GLU A 64 16.47 5.54 -5.77
N PHE A 65 15.98 5.05 -6.89
CA PHE A 65 15.35 5.88 -7.92
C PHE A 65 14.12 6.65 -7.36
N PHE A 66 13.27 5.96 -6.60
CA PHE A 66 12.12 6.60 -5.95
C PHE A 66 12.54 7.70 -4.97
N LEU A 67 13.60 7.46 -4.19
CA LEU A 67 14.16 8.43 -3.26
C LEU A 67 14.74 9.67 -3.99
N ASP A 68 15.41 9.47 -5.11
CA ASP A 68 15.95 10.58 -5.92
C ASP A 68 14.81 11.46 -6.45
N LEU A 69 13.72 10.87 -6.95
CA LEU A 69 12.53 11.63 -7.35
C LEU A 69 11.87 12.37 -6.15
N LEU A 70 11.82 11.77 -4.99
CA LEU A 70 11.34 12.46 -3.78
C LEU A 70 12.19 13.69 -3.47
N ARG A 71 13.51 13.56 -3.55
CA ARG A 71 14.46 14.64 -3.27
C ARG A 71 14.36 15.79 -4.25
N GLU A 72 14.08 15.54 -5.51
CA GLU A 72 13.77 16.56 -6.51
C GLU A 72 12.57 17.42 -6.09
N HIS A 73 11.61 16.84 -5.35
CA HIS A 73 10.44 17.54 -4.82
C HIS A 73 10.59 18.00 -3.36
N GLY A 74 11.82 18.04 -2.83
CA GLY A 74 12.11 18.50 -1.47
C GLY A 74 11.67 17.54 -0.36
N SER A 75 11.44 16.28 -0.69
CA SER A 75 11.02 15.21 0.23
C SER A 75 12.15 14.22 0.49
N ASP A 76 11.94 13.33 1.46
CA ASP A 76 12.85 12.23 1.81
C ASP A 76 12.05 11.16 2.57
N PHE A 77 12.63 9.97 2.75
CA PHE A 77 12.06 8.98 3.66
C PHE A 77 12.10 9.47 5.12
N LEU A 78 11.04 9.22 5.86
CA LEU A 78 10.96 9.46 7.30
C LEU A 78 11.45 8.26 8.11
N SER A 79 11.35 7.08 7.52
CA SER A 79 11.83 5.81 8.08
C SER A 79 12.29 4.89 6.94
N ASP A 80 13.02 3.84 7.27
CA ASP A 80 13.41 2.84 6.27
C ASP A 80 12.15 2.20 5.63
N PRO A 81 12.08 2.10 4.30
CA PRO A 81 11.02 1.39 3.62
C PRO A 81 10.90 -0.06 4.08
N THR A 82 9.66 -0.53 4.23
CA THR A 82 9.37 -1.93 4.52
C THR A 82 8.75 -2.58 3.28
N HIS A 83 8.99 -3.87 3.08
CA HIS A 83 8.46 -4.61 1.94
C HIS A 83 8.00 -6.01 2.35
N ASP A 84 7.17 -6.62 1.51
CA ASP A 84 6.78 -8.01 1.70
C ASP A 84 7.94 -8.98 1.39
N GLU A 85 7.91 -10.16 2.04
CA GLU A 85 8.89 -11.22 1.84
C GLU A 85 8.33 -12.39 1.02
N ALA A 86 7.17 -12.20 0.37
CA ALA A 86 6.55 -13.24 -0.43
C ALA A 86 7.46 -13.62 -1.61
N ASP A 87 7.47 -14.89 -1.98
CA ASP A 87 8.21 -15.38 -3.14
C ASP A 87 7.45 -15.04 -4.44
N SER A 88 7.50 -13.78 -4.81
CA SER A 88 6.89 -13.23 -6.03
C SER A 88 7.79 -12.19 -6.66
N ASP A 89 7.68 -12.02 -7.98
CA ASP A 89 8.45 -10.99 -8.70
C ASP A 89 8.06 -9.59 -8.26
N HIS A 90 6.76 -9.34 -8.10
CA HIS A 90 6.25 -8.05 -7.63
C HIS A 90 6.41 -7.91 -6.12
N VAL A 91 6.95 -6.79 -5.68
CA VAL A 91 7.17 -6.50 -4.27
C VAL A 91 6.30 -5.33 -3.84
N SER A 92 5.46 -5.54 -2.85
CA SER A 92 4.74 -4.46 -2.19
C SER A 92 5.65 -3.74 -1.21
N VAL A 93 5.69 -2.42 -1.30
CA VAL A 93 6.51 -1.56 -0.46
C VAL A 93 5.62 -0.58 0.30
N ARG A 94 5.94 -0.37 1.57
CA ARG A 94 5.37 0.69 2.41
C ARG A 94 6.46 1.66 2.79
N MET A 95 6.22 2.93 2.55
CA MET A 95 7.16 4.02 2.81
C MET A 95 6.44 5.12 3.60
N GLU A 96 7.14 5.74 4.53
CA GLU A 96 6.74 7.00 5.14
C GLU A 96 7.64 8.09 4.61
N ILE A 97 7.05 9.12 4.01
CA ILE A 97 7.76 10.20 3.34
C ILE A 97 7.46 11.54 3.97
N ARG A 98 8.44 12.45 3.93
CA ARG A 98 8.22 13.86 4.23
C ARG A 98 7.28 14.45 3.18
N GLU A 99 6.48 15.44 3.56
CA GLU A 99 5.60 16.14 2.64
C GLU A 99 6.41 16.79 1.49
N PRO A 100 6.16 16.42 0.22
CA PRO A 100 6.78 17.06 -0.93
C PRO A 100 6.33 18.53 -1.06
N THR A 101 7.12 19.37 -1.69
CA THR A 101 6.77 20.77 -1.99
C THR A 101 5.45 20.88 -2.77
N SER A 102 5.24 19.95 -3.71
CA SER A 102 3.96 19.77 -4.42
C SER A 102 3.70 18.25 -4.52
N LEU A 103 2.70 17.80 -3.78
CA LEU A 103 2.29 16.39 -3.82
C LEU A 103 1.79 16.00 -5.21
N THR A 104 1.02 16.89 -5.84
CA THR A 104 0.44 16.65 -7.16
C THR A 104 1.52 16.47 -8.23
N ASP A 105 2.52 17.36 -8.25
CA ASP A 105 3.59 17.30 -9.25
C ASP A 105 4.46 16.06 -9.06
N TRP A 106 4.76 15.71 -7.80
CA TRP A 106 5.49 14.48 -7.50
C TRP A 106 4.71 13.24 -7.93
N VAL A 107 3.40 13.17 -7.63
CA VAL A 107 2.57 12.02 -8.04
C VAL A 107 2.51 11.91 -9.56
N HIS A 108 2.36 13.02 -10.29
CA HIS A 108 2.40 12.99 -11.75
C HIS A 108 3.73 12.49 -12.29
N GLN A 109 4.84 12.93 -11.71
CA GLN A 109 6.16 12.50 -12.16
C GLN A 109 6.40 11.01 -11.90
N ILE A 110 6.07 10.50 -10.71
CA ILE A 110 6.29 9.08 -10.41
C ILE A 110 5.38 8.17 -11.24
N ASP A 111 4.19 8.62 -11.60
CA ASP A 111 3.24 7.86 -12.42
C ASP A 111 3.76 7.60 -13.84
N GLU A 112 4.65 8.45 -14.36
CA GLU A 112 5.35 8.23 -15.63
C GLU A 112 6.26 6.99 -15.60
N TYR A 113 6.62 6.51 -14.41
CA TYR A 113 7.47 5.33 -14.19
C TYR A 113 6.70 4.14 -13.60
N SER A 114 5.39 4.09 -13.80
CA SER A 114 4.51 3.04 -13.26
C SER A 114 4.89 1.62 -13.71
N ASP A 115 5.56 1.49 -14.86
CA ASP A 115 6.13 0.21 -15.31
C ASP A 115 7.23 -0.33 -14.38
N ARG A 116 7.86 0.54 -13.62
CA ARG A 116 8.96 0.23 -12.69
C ARG A 116 8.47 0.17 -11.24
N ILE A 117 7.75 1.20 -10.83
CA ILE A 117 7.17 1.32 -9.50
C ILE A 117 5.78 1.98 -9.59
N GLU A 118 4.74 1.22 -9.27
CA GLU A 118 3.35 1.69 -9.28
C GLU A 118 2.95 2.16 -7.88
N VAL A 119 2.63 3.44 -7.74
CA VAL A 119 2.08 3.99 -6.49
C VAL A 119 0.61 3.63 -6.39
N GLN A 120 0.26 2.88 -5.36
CA GLN A 120 -1.12 2.42 -5.11
C GLN A 120 -1.91 3.40 -4.24
N SER A 121 -1.24 4.06 -3.29
CA SER A 121 -1.85 5.11 -2.47
C SER A 121 -0.82 6.03 -1.85
N VAL A 122 -1.26 7.28 -1.63
CA VAL A 122 -0.57 8.29 -0.84
C VAL A 122 -1.58 8.89 0.12
N GLY A 123 -1.36 8.81 1.42
CA GLY A 123 -2.31 9.32 2.41
C GLY A 123 -1.69 9.47 3.78
N ARG A 124 -2.34 10.26 4.66
CA ARG A 124 -1.89 10.41 6.05
C ARG A 124 -2.37 9.28 6.96
N ALA A 125 -3.48 8.63 6.60
CA ALA A 125 -4.10 7.55 7.36
C ALA A 125 -4.57 6.39 6.47
N LEU A 126 -4.85 6.70 5.20
CA LEU A 126 -5.31 5.72 4.22
C LEU A 126 -4.12 4.99 3.61
N GLU A 127 -4.18 3.67 3.64
CA GLU A 127 -3.29 2.77 2.91
C GLU A 127 -4.14 1.87 2.00
N ILE A 128 -3.79 1.80 0.72
CA ILE A 128 -4.41 0.85 -0.20
C ILE A 128 -3.38 -0.21 -0.58
N VAL A 129 -3.75 -1.46 -0.39
CA VAL A 129 -3.02 -2.62 -0.90
C VAL A 129 -3.88 -3.33 -1.92
N LYS A 130 -3.31 -3.63 -3.07
CA LYS A 130 -3.98 -4.31 -4.18
C LYS A 130 -3.02 -5.32 -4.78
N ASP A 131 -3.50 -6.57 -4.93
CA ASP A 131 -2.68 -7.64 -5.49
C ASP A 131 -3.57 -8.67 -6.21
N LEU A 132 -2.92 -9.54 -6.97
CA LEU A 132 -3.56 -10.71 -7.57
C LEU A 132 -3.80 -11.76 -6.49
N GLY A 133 -4.91 -12.48 -6.62
CA GLY A 133 -5.28 -13.57 -5.71
C GLY A 133 -6.47 -13.28 -4.82
N GLY A 134 -6.85 -14.30 -4.05
CA GLY A 134 -7.97 -14.23 -3.12
C GLY A 134 -7.69 -13.41 -1.87
N ALA A 135 -8.75 -12.97 -1.18
CA ALA A 135 -8.64 -12.09 -0.01
C ALA A 135 -7.74 -12.65 1.10
N ALA A 136 -7.70 -13.96 1.30
CA ALA A 136 -6.85 -14.57 2.33
C ALA A 136 -5.37 -14.50 1.98
N GLU A 137 -5.02 -14.76 0.72
CA GLU A 137 -3.64 -14.73 0.20
C GLU A 137 -3.09 -13.31 0.21
N VAL A 138 -3.85 -12.36 -0.32
CA VAL A 138 -3.46 -10.95 -0.33
C VAL A 138 -3.34 -10.40 1.09
N ALA A 139 -4.26 -10.77 1.98
CA ALA A 139 -4.21 -10.35 3.38
C ALA A 139 -2.99 -10.91 4.14
N GLU A 140 -2.55 -12.12 3.83
CA GLU A 140 -1.37 -12.73 4.43
C GLU A 140 -0.10 -12.02 3.92
N LYS A 141 0.05 -11.86 2.61
CA LYS A 141 1.20 -11.18 1.98
C LYS A 141 1.40 -9.77 2.53
N HIS A 142 0.33 -9.03 2.77
CA HIS A 142 0.37 -7.62 3.18
C HIS A 142 0.12 -7.39 4.67
N ASN A 143 0.08 -8.44 5.50
CA ASN A 143 -0.19 -8.37 6.94
C ASN A 143 -1.49 -7.62 7.31
N VAL A 144 -2.51 -7.71 6.44
CA VAL A 144 -3.78 -6.99 6.64
C VAL A 144 -4.48 -7.42 7.93
N ARG A 145 -4.35 -8.70 8.34
CA ARG A 145 -5.02 -9.24 9.54
C ARG A 145 -4.65 -8.51 10.82
N ASP A 146 -3.40 -8.04 10.90
CA ASP A 146 -2.85 -7.38 12.08
C ASP A 146 -3.04 -5.86 12.05
N PHE A 147 -3.71 -5.35 11.00
CA PHE A 147 -3.94 -3.93 10.85
C PHE A 147 -4.90 -3.38 11.90
N ILE A 148 -4.44 -2.35 12.63
CA ILE A 148 -5.22 -1.61 13.62
C ILE A 148 -5.73 -0.33 12.98
N GLY A 149 -7.04 -0.15 12.99
CA GLY A 149 -7.68 1.01 12.40
C GLY A 149 -9.14 1.14 12.86
N SER A 150 -9.86 2.04 12.20
CA SER A 150 -11.26 2.32 12.52
C SER A 150 -12.17 2.31 11.28
#